data_642381c46d91e3b2128b988388c523c2
#
_entry.id   642381c46d91e3b2128b988388c523c2
#
_cell.length_a   1.000
_cell.length_b   1.000
_cell.length_c   1.000
_cell.angle_alpha   90.00
_cell.angle_beta   90.00
_cell.angle_gamma   90.00
#
_symmetry.space_group_name_H-M   'P 1'
#
loop_
_entity.id
_entity.type
_entity.pdbx_description
1 polymer ?
#
loop_
_entity_poly.entity_id
_entity_poly.type
_entity_poly.pdbx_seq_one_letter_code
_entity_poly.pdbx_strand_id
1 'polypeptide(L)'
;MTQIKKEDLNLFNRLTNKQFEEIKPYFEYQKFKKGDYIISENESVNKIYIIKSGLVKLYFRDKNDNESILSFAFEDWWETDFTAFFNNSKSVLNLQCIEDTETFCLHFIDYNKIINEFKLADYFLQKSINGHIASQNRILSLLSNSPKEKYEQFLKIKIHRKEKNKQKNKYKGPKSFTRNADRAQ
;
A
#
# COMPACT_ATOMS: atom_id res chain seq x y z
N MET A 1 20.15 5.68 5.42
CA MET A 1 19.17 4.85 4.70
C MET A 1 18.29 4.15 5.71
N THR A 2 16.97 4.22 5.59
CA THR A 2 16.05 3.51 6.49
C THR A 2 16.16 2.02 6.19
N GLN A 3 16.55 1.23 7.19
CA GLN A 3 16.70 -0.21 7.04
C GLN A 3 15.32 -0.85 6.93
N ILE A 4 15.03 -1.57 5.84
CA ILE A 4 13.81 -2.34 5.64
C ILE A 4 13.79 -3.50 6.64
N LYS A 5 12.69 -3.64 7.39
CA LYS A 5 12.50 -4.70 8.38
C LYS A 5 11.40 -5.66 7.96
N LYS A 6 11.49 -6.88 8.45
CA LYS A 6 10.52 -7.93 8.11
C LYS A 6 9.09 -7.60 8.56
N GLU A 7 8.94 -6.89 9.67
CA GLU A 7 7.65 -6.44 10.21
C GLU A 7 7.02 -5.25 9.47
N ASP A 8 7.74 -4.63 8.53
CA ASP A 8 7.24 -3.44 7.82
C ASP A 8 6.05 -3.75 6.90
N LEU A 9 6.03 -4.95 6.27
CA LEU A 9 4.97 -5.38 5.36
C LEU A 9 4.51 -6.81 5.67
N ASN A 10 3.21 -7.07 5.49
CA ASN A 10 2.66 -8.43 5.62
C ASN A 10 3.26 -9.40 4.59
N LEU A 11 3.69 -8.91 3.43
CA LEU A 11 4.41 -9.69 2.44
C LEU A 11 5.65 -10.35 3.06
N PHE A 12 6.46 -9.58 3.75
CA PHE A 12 7.73 -10.04 4.30
C PHE A 12 7.55 -11.09 5.41
N ASN A 13 6.43 -11.05 6.14
CA ASN A 13 6.12 -12.03 7.17
C ASN A 13 5.87 -13.46 6.62
N ARG A 14 5.56 -13.57 5.32
CA ARG A 14 5.37 -14.86 4.63
C ARG A 14 6.68 -15.53 4.22
N LEU A 15 7.78 -14.80 4.27
CA LEU A 15 9.09 -15.25 3.83
C LEU A 15 9.89 -15.81 4.98
N THR A 16 10.79 -16.78 4.69
CA THR A 16 11.86 -17.15 5.61
C THR A 16 12.83 -15.97 5.78
N ASN A 17 13.70 -16.01 6.78
CA ASN A 17 14.69 -14.94 6.96
C ASN A 17 15.65 -14.86 5.75
N LYS A 18 16.03 -16.00 5.19
CA LYS A 18 16.87 -16.06 3.99
C LYS A 18 16.18 -15.38 2.81
N GLN A 19 14.94 -15.77 2.50
CA GLN A 19 14.17 -15.18 1.42
C GLN A 19 13.94 -13.67 1.62
N PHE A 20 13.75 -13.21 2.86
CA PHE A 20 13.61 -11.78 3.16
C PHE A 20 14.88 -11.02 2.83
N GLU A 21 16.06 -11.52 3.21
CA GLU A 21 17.33 -10.88 2.86
C GLU A 21 17.60 -10.85 1.35
N GLU A 22 17.14 -11.87 0.61
CA GLU A 22 17.25 -11.95 -0.84
C GLU A 22 16.28 -11.01 -1.57
N ILE A 23 15.06 -10.81 -1.06
CA ILE A 23 14.01 -10.00 -1.73
C ILE A 23 14.10 -8.51 -1.38
N LYS A 24 14.53 -8.15 -0.18
CA LYS A 24 14.50 -6.75 0.28
C LYS A 24 15.25 -5.76 -0.60
N PRO A 25 16.35 -6.11 -1.31
CA PRO A 25 17.04 -5.18 -2.20
C PRO A 25 16.22 -4.69 -3.40
N TYR A 26 15.15 -5.39 -3.76
CA TYR A 26 14.26 -5.01 -4.84
C TYR A 26 13.24 -3.93 -4.43
N PHE A 27 13.11 -3.67 -3.13
CA PHE A 27 12.17 -2.69 -2.61
C PHE A 27 12.89 -1.39 -2.25
N GLU A 28 12.47 -0.29 -2.85
CA GLU A 28 12.90 1.05 -2.47
C GLU A 28 11.96 1.64 -1.43
N TYR A 29 12.51 2.23 -0.37
CA TYR A 29 11.74 2.99 0.60
C TYR A 29 11.66 4.46 0.19
N GLN A 30 10.44 5.02 0.20
CA GLN A 30 10.20 6.41 -0.15
C GLN A 30 9.28 7.08 0.88
N LYS A 31 9.45 8.41 1.03
CA LYS A 31 8.60 9.27 1.87
C LYS A 31 8.03 10.40 1.05
N PHE A 32 6.76 10.68 1.32
CA PHE A 32 6.01 11.74 0.69
C PHE A 32 5.30 12.56 1.76
N LYS A 33 5.17 13.86 1.53
CA LYS A 33 4.37 14.75 2.35
C LYS A 33 2.92 14.72 1.91
N LYS A 34 2.02 15.12 2.81
CA LYS A 34 0.64 15.40 2.43
C LYS A 34 0.59 16.37 1.25
N GLY A 35 -0.15 15.99 0.22
CA GLY A 35 -0.29 16.75 -1.03
C GLY A 35 0.67 16.35 -2.14
N ASP A 36 1.77 15.64 -1.83
CA ASP A 36 2.71 15.16 -2.85
C ASP A 36 2.04 14.17 -3.79
N TYR A 37 2.51 14.16 -5.03
CA TYR A 37 2.15 13.19 -6.05
C TYR A 37 3.16 12.05 -6.06
N ILE A 38 2.67 10.82 -5.99
CA ILE A 38 3.45 9.59 -6.19
C ILE A 38 3.48 9.23 -7.67
N ILE A 39 2.36 9.47 -8.37
CA ILE A 39 2.19 9.35 -9.82
C ILE A 39 1.43 10.58 -10.28
N SER A 40 1.90 11.21 -11.35
CA SER A 40 1.18 12.30 -12.02
C SER A 40 0.67 11.84 -13.38
N GLU A 41 -0.46 12.37 -13.80
CA GLU A 41 -0.97 12.20 -15.15
C GLU A 41 0.11 12.55 -16.19
N ASN A 42 0.16 11.81 -17.29
CA ASN A 42 1.15 11.89 -18.37
C ASN A 42 2.59 11.47 -18.02
N GLU A 43 2.87 11.04 -16.79
CA GLU A 43 4.15 10.41 -16.42
C GLU A 43 4.17 8.91 -16.75
N SER A 44 5.35 8.39 -17.09
CA SER A 44 5.55 6.95 -17.30
C SER A 44 5.48 6.19 -15.98
N VAL A 45 4.71 5.10 -15.94
CA VAL A 45 4.52 4.29 -14.74
C VAL A 45 5.32 3.00 -14.85
N ASN A 46 6.39 2.91 -14.08
CA ASN A 46 7.26 1.72 -14.00
C ASN A 46 7.41 1.17 -12.58
N LYS A 47 6.64 1.68 -11.63
CA LYS A 47 6.65 1.25 -10.23
C LYS A 47 5.25 0.95 -9.72
N ILE A 48 5.17 -0.04 -8.85
CA ILE A 48 4.01 -0.29 -7.99
C ILE A 48 4.39 0.06 -6.55
N TYR A 49 3.48 0.65 -5.81
CA TYR A 49 3.72 1.16 -4.46
C TYR A 49 2.95 0.36 -3.43
N ILE A 50 3.62 0.03 -2.33
CA ILE A 50 3.01 -0.59 -1.16
C ILE A 50 2.99 0.45 -0.06
N ILE A 51 1.82 0.78 0.44
CA ILE A 51 1.69 1.76 1.50
C ILE A 51 2.14 1.13 2.82
N LYS A 52 3.23 1.63 3.39
CA LYS A 52 3.72 1.26 4.72
C LYS A 52 2.94 1.99 5.80
N SER A 53 2.75 3.29 5.63
CA SER A 53 1.93 4.15 6.48
C SER A 53 1.43 5.35 5.69
N GLY A 54 0.28 5.90 6.05
CA GLY A 54 -0.30 7.05 5.37
C GLY A 54 -1.58 6.69 4.61
N LEU A 55 -2.09 7.63 3.86
CA LEU A 55 -3.30 7.49 3.06
C LEU A 55 -3.11 8.21 1.73
N VAL A 56 -3.39 7.51 0.63
CA VAL A 56 -3.33 8.06 -0.72
C VAL A 56 -4.67 7.91 -1.43
N LYS A 57 -4.94 8.75 -2.40
CA LYS A 57 -6.07 8.64 -3.34
C LYS A 57 -5.53 8.42 -4.76
N LEU A 58 -6.14 7.49 -5.48
CA LEU A 58 -6.00 7.36 -6.94
C LEU A 58 -7.22 7.98 -7.59
N TYR A 59 -7.02 8.91 -8.52
CA TYR A 59 -8.12 9.62 -9.12
C TYR A 59 -7.85 10.03 -10.57
N PHE A 60 -8.92 10.17 -11.32
CA PHE A 60 -8.94 10.79 -12.64
C PHE A 60 -9.36 12.25 -12.52
N ARG A 61 -8.72 13.14 -13.27
CA ARG A 61 -9.10 14.54 -13.40
C ARG A 61 -9.64 14.79 -14.80
N ASP A 62 -10.84 15.31 -14.89
CA ASP A 62 -11.44 15.66 -16.18
C ASP A 62 -10.96 17.02 -16.69
N LYS A 63 -11.41 17.39 -17.92
CA LYS A 63 -11.04 18.67 -18.57
C LYS A 63 -11.56 19.92 -17.84
N ASN A 64 -12.49 19.74 -16.89
CA ASN A 64 -13.07 20.80 -16.08
C ASN A 64 -12.48 20.81 -14.66
N ASP A 65 -11.35 20.15 -14.44
CA ASP A 65 -10.67 20.00 -13.14
C ASP A 65 -11.49 19.24 -12.07
N ASN A 66 -12.55 18.49 -12.44
CA ASN A 66 -13.27 17.66 -11.50
C ASN A 66 -12.49 16.37 -11.22
N GLU A 67 -12.36 16.03 -9.94
CA GLU A 67 -11.70 14.81 -9.50
C GLU A 67 -12.71 13.67 -9.31
N SER A 68 -12.49 12.56 -10.03
CA SER A 68 -13.20 11.30 -9.84
C SER A 68 -12.30 10.31 -9.12
N ILE A 69 -12.52 10.09 -7.82
CA ILE A 69 -11.68 9.21 -7.00
C ILE A 69 -12.05 7.75 -7.28
N LEU A 70 -11.07 6.97 -7.76
CA LEU A 70 -11.22 5.55 -8.06
C LEU A 70 -10.98 4.68 -6.84
N SER A 71 -9.91 4.98 -6.08
CA SER A 71 -9.54 4.21 -4.89
C SER A 71 -8.92 5.08 -3.80
N PHE A 72 -8.93 4.53 -2.57
CA PHE A 72 -8.10 4.96 -1.46
C PHE A 72 -7.22 3.80 -1.05
N ALA A 73 -5.90 4.01 -0.97
CA ALA A 73 -4.96 3.03 -0.49
C ALA A 73 -4.31 3.47 0.82
N PHE A 74 -4.12 2.50 1.72
CA PHE A 74 -3.58 2.68 3.06
C PHE A 74 -2.68 1.47 3.43
N GLU A 75 -2.30 1.31 4.68
CA GLU A 75 -1.32 0.30 5.08
C GLU A 75 -1.59 -1.09 4.49
N ASP A 76 -0.53 -1.70 3.94
CA ASP A 76 -0.53 -3.01 3.25
C ASP A 76 -1.30 -3.05 1.91
N TRP A 77 -1.78 -1.91 1.39
CA TRP A 77 -2.32 -1.84 0.03
C TRP A 77 -1.21 -1.65 -0.99
N TRP A 78 -1.43 -2.27 -2.14
CA TRP A 78 -0.64 -2.08 -3.36
C TRP A 78 -1.41 -1.13 -4.27
N GLU A 79 -0.77 -0.06 -4.72
CA GLU A 79 -1.42 0.94 -5.55
C GLU A 79 -0.49 1.44 -6.65
N THR A 80 -1.05 1.62 -7.83
CA THR A 80 -0.45 2.21 -9.02
C THR A 80 -1.54 2.50 -10.05
N ASP A 81 -1.24 3.18 -11.14
CA ASP A 81 -2.06 3.04 -12.36
C ASP A 81 -1.73 1.68 -13.00
N PHE A 82 -2.53 0.65 -12.69
CA PHE A 82 -2.30 -0.71 -13.16
C PHE A 82 -2.31 -0.81 -14.68
N THR A 83 -3.13 -0.01 -15.37
CA THR A 83 -3.17 0.01 -16.83
C THR A 83 -1.85 0.51 -17.39
N ALA A 84 -1.36 1.64 -16.88
CA ALA A 84 -0.10 2.21 -17.32
C ALA A 84 1.10 1.32 -16.91
N PHE A 85 1.09 0.75 -15.72
CA PHE A 85 2.14 -0.13 -15.22
C PHE A 85 2.32 -1.40 -16.07
N PHE A 86 1.23 -2.12 -16.39
CA PHE A 86 1.33 -3.37 -17.17
C PHE A 86 1.49 -3.14 -18.67
N ASN A 87 1.04 -1.99 -19.20
CA ASN A 87 1.21 -1.64 -20.62
C ASN A 87 2.47 -0.80 -20.87
N ASN A 88 3.28 -0.54 -19.85
CA ASN A 88 4.46 0.32 -19.93
C ASN A 88 4.15 1.66 -20.63
N SER A 89 3.09 2.31 -20.20
CA SER A 89 2.55 3.53 -20.79
C SER A 89 2.54 4.69 -19.82
N LYS A 90 2.08 5.84 -20.29
CA LYS A 90 1.84 7.02 -19.44
C LYS A 90 0.54 6.87 -18.67
N SER A 91 0.52 7.34 -17.43
CA SER A 91 -0.65 7.38 -16.59
C SER A 91 -1.70 8.35 -17.12
N VAL A 92 -2.97 7.97 -17.01
CA VAL A 92 -4.12 8.87 -17.13
C VAL A 92 -4.68 9.25 -15.76
N LEU A 93 -4.06 8.75 -14.69
CA LEU A 93 -4.48 8.91 -13.31
C LEU A 93 -3.43 9.67 -12.50
N ASN A 94 -3.86 10.19 -11.37
CA ASN A 94 -2.99 10.79 -10.37
C ASN A 94 -3.07 9.97 -9.08
N LEU A 95 -1.91 9.63 -8.50
CA LEU A 95 -1.79 9.02 -7.16
C LEU A 95 -1.23 10.08 -6.21
N GLN A 96 -2.06 10.58 -5.30
CA GLN A 96 -1.73 11.70 -4.42
C GLN A 96 -1.86 11.37 -2.94
N CYS A 97 -0.93 11.86 -2.13
CA CYS A 97 -0.91 11.69 -0.68
C CYS A 97 -1.94 12.59 0.01
N ILE A 98 -2.86 11.99 0.76
CA ILE A 98 -3.83 12.71 1.61
C ILE A 98 -3.23 13.01 3.00
N GLU A 99 -2.29 12.18 3.43
CA GLU A 99 -1.53 12.29 4.67
C GLU A 99 -0.04 12.12 4.36
N ASP A 100 0.86 12.47 5.29
CA ASP A 100 2.28 12.10 5.19
C ASP A 100 2.35 10.58 5.02
N THR A 101 3.03 10.12 3.97
CA THR A 101 2.98 8.73 3.52
C THR A 101 4.37 8.15 3.39
N GLU A 102 4.54 6.93 3.90
CA GLU A 102 5.73 6.10 3.67
C GLU A 102 5.34 4.92 2.78
N THR A 103 6.15 4.64 1.78
CA THR A 103 5.91 3.55 0.84
C THR A 103 7.16 2.69 0.67
N PHE A 104 6.94 1.45 0.25
CA PHE A 104 7.92 0.69 -0.50
C PHE A 104 7.47 0.63 -1.95
N CYS A 105 8.38 0.79 -2.90
CA CYS A 105 8.06 0.58 -4.30
C CYS A 105 8.89 -0.56 -4.89
N LEU A 106 8.29 -1.20 -5.89
CA LEU A 106 8.86 -2.29 -6.65
C LEU A 106 8.81 -1.91 -8.14
N HIS A 107 9.94 -2.02 -8.82
CA HIS A 107 10.01 -1.77 -10.26
C HIS A 107 9.35 -2.88 -11.06
N PHE A 108 8.77 -2.52 -12.21
CA PHE A 108 8.13 -3.45 -13.14
C PHE A 108 9.06 -4.61 -13.56
N ILE A 109 10.32 -4.30 -13.82
CA ILE A 109 11.32 -5.30 -14.22
C ILE A 109 11.53 -6.40 -13.17
N ASP A 110 11.38 -6.05 -11.89
CA ASP A 110 11.57 -6.97 -10.78
C ASP A 110 10.27 -7.67 -10.35
N TYR A 111 9.11 -7.13 -10.75
CA TYR A 111 7.80 -7.62 -10.34
C TYR A 111 7.59 -9.10 -10.70
N ASN A 112 7.79 -9.47 -11.97
CA ASN A 112 7.62 -10.85 -12.44
C ASN A 112 8.66 -11.79 -11.82
N LYS A 113 9.90 -11.32 -11.66
CA LYS A 113 10.98 -12.06 -11.02
C LYS A 113 10.62 -12.43 -9.59
N ILE A 114 10.18 -11.44 -8.81
CA ILE A 114 9.80 -11.65 -7.40
C ILE A 114 8.63 -12.62 -7.26
N ILE A 115 7.60 -12.51 -8.10
CA ILE A 115 6.44 -13.42 -8.06
C ILE A 115 6.89 -14.88 -8.30
N ASN A 116 7.73 -15.11 -9.29
CA ASN A 116 8.10 -16.46 -9.71
C ASN A 116 9.15 -17.08 -8.79
N GLU A 117 10.24 -16.36 -8.50
CA GLU A 117 11.36 -16.91 -7.73
C GLU A 117 11.02 -17.14 -6.25
N PHE A 118 10.19 -16.28 -5.65
CA PHE A 118 9.82 -16.38 -4.23
C PHE A 118 8.46 -17.06 -3.99
N LYS A 119 7.85 -17.64 -5.03
CA LYS A 119 6.55 -18.33 -4.96
C LYS A 119 5.45 -17.47 -4.34
N LEU A 120 5.39 -16.20 -4.73
CA LEU A 120 4.44 -15.22 -4.19
C LEU A 120 3.16 -15.08 -5.02
N ALA A 121 2.95 -15.92 -6.04
CA ALA A 121 1.79 -15.85 -6.93
C ALA A 121 0.46 -15.84 -6.16
N ASP A 122 0.30 -16.73 -5.16
CA ASP A 122 -0.93 -16.79 -4.35
C ASP A 122 -1.15 -15.52 -3.54
N TYR A 123 -0.07 -14.91 -3.03
CA TYR A 123 -0.17 -13.64 -2.31
C TYR A 123 -0.65 -12.52 -3.23
N PHE A 124 -0.07 -12.41 -4.43
CA PHE A 124 -0.46 -11.39 -5.40
C PHE A 124 -1.85 -11.64 -5.96
N LEU A 125 -2.23 -12.91 -6.21
CA LEU A 125 -3.58 -13.26 -6.61
C LEU A 125 -4.60 -12.82 -5.55
N GLN A 126 -4.36 -13.11 -4.28
CA GLN A 126 -5.25 -12.68 -3.19
C GLN A 126 -5.34 -11.15 -3.09
N LYS A 127 -4.23 -10.43 -3.29
CA LYS A 127 -4.23 -8.95 -3.34
C LYS A 127 -5.05 -8.43 -4.51
N SER A 128 -4.92 -9.04 -5.69
CA SER A 128 -5.69 -8.70 -6.90
C SER A 128 -7.19 -8.93 -6.70
N ILE A 129 -7.58 -10.06 -6.11
CA ILE A 129 -8.99 -10.36 -5.78
C ILE A 129 -9.55 -9.31 -4.82
N ASN A 130 -8.82 -8.98 -3.76
CA ASN A 130 -9.25 -7.97 -2.79
C ASN A 130 -9.36 -6.57 -3.43
N GLY A 131 -8.42 -6.21 -4.30
CA GLY A 131 -8.47 -4.98 -5.08
C GLY A 131 -9.68 -4.92 -6.02
N HIS A 132 -9.98 -6.02 -6.71
CA HIS A 132 -11.16 -6.12 -7.57
C HIS A 132 -12.47 -5.95 -6.79
N ILE A 133 -12.61 -6.62 -5.64
CA ILE A 133 -13.78 -6.46 -4.75
C ILE A 133 -13.91 -5.00 -4.29
N ALA A 134 -12.82 -4.37 -3.87
CA ALA A 134 -12.83 -2.97 -3.45
C ALA A 134 -13.25 -2.03 -4.60
N SER A 135 -12.77 -2.28 -5.82
CA SER A 135 -13.15 -1.52 -7.03
C SER A 135 -14.63 -1.68 -7.36
N GLN A 136 -15.18 -2.89 -7.30
CA GLN A 136 -16.63 -3.12 -7.50
C GLN A 136 -17.46 -2.35 -6.47
N ASN A 137 -17.11 -2.42 -5.20
CA ASN A 137 -17.78 -1.68 -4.13
C ASN A 137 -17.69 -0.16 -4.36
N ARG A 138 -16.56 0.32 -4.85
CA ARG A 138 -16.37 1.74 -5.18
C ARG A 138 -17.25 2.17 -6.35
N ILE A 139 -17.33 1.37 -7.42
CA ILE A 139 -18.21 1.64 -8.58
C ILE A 139 -19.67 1.70 -8.13
N LEU A 140 -20.12 0.73 -7.34
CA LEU A 140 -21.48 0.74 -6.79
C LEU A 140 -21.75 2.01 -5.98
N SER A 141 -20.80 2.40 -5.12
CA SER A 141 -20.91 3.63 -4.34
C SER A 141 -20.96 4.88 -5.22
N LEU A 142 -20.23 4.92 -6.31
CA LEU A 142 -20.25 6.06 -7.24
C LEU A 142 -21.59 6.17 -7.97
N LEU A 143 -22.22 5.05 -8.30
CA LEU A 143 -23.48 4.99 -9.04
C LEU A 143 -24.71 5.20 -8.14
N SER A 144 -24.69 4.73 -6.89
CA SER A 144 -25.86 4.65 -6.03
C SER A 144 -25.89 5.66 -4.88
N ASN A 145 -24.74 6.18 -4.44
CA ASN A 145 -24.66 6.98 -3.23
C ASN A 145 -24.66 8.48 -3.52
N SER A 146 -25.36 9.23 -2.67
CA SER A 146 -25.29 10.69 -2.61
C SER A 146 -23.89 11.17 -2.18
N PRO A 147 -23.52 12.43 -2.40
CA PRO A 147 -22.25 13.00 -1.92
C PRO A 147 -22.04 12.82 -0.41
N LYS A 148 -23.13 12.93 0.39
CA LYS A 148 -23.11 12.74 1.83
C LYS A 148 -22.72 11.30 2.20
N GLU A 149 -23.35 10.31 1.59
CA GLU A 149 -23.08 8.89 1.83
C GLU A 149 -21.66 8.49 1.40
N LYS A 150 -21.15 9.05 0.28
CA LYS A 150 -19.76 8.87 -0.15
C LYS A 150 -18.78 9.41 0.89
N TYR A 151 -19.06 10.57 1.48
CA TYR A 151 -18.26 11.15 2.55
C TYR A 151 -18.31 10.31 3.83
N GLU A 152 -19.48 9.83 4.23
CA GLU A 152 -19.64 8.95 5.40
C GLU A 152 -18.87 7.62 5.22
N GLN A 153 -18.89 7.04 4.02
CA GLN A 153 -18.07 5.85 3.71
C GLN A 153 -16.56 6.13 3.84
N PHE A 154 -16.11 7.27 3.33
CA PHE A 154 -14.71 7.68 3.51
C PHE A 154 -14.33 7.83 4.99
N LEU A 155 -15.20 8.44 5.81
CA LEU A 155 -14.97 8.55 7.25
C LEU A 155 -14.88 7.18 7.94
N LYS A 156 -15.75 6.22 7.56
CA LYS A 156 -15.71 4.84 8.08
C LYS A 156 -14.37 4.16 7.77
N ILE A 157 -13.85 4.29 6.55
CA ILE A 157 -12.52 3.79 6.17
C ILE A 157 -11.44 4.40 7.07
N LYS A 158 -11.49 5.72 7.27
CA LYS A 158 -10.50 6.45 8.07
C LYS A 158 -10.53 6.06 9.56
N ILE A 159 -11.71 5.83 10.11
CA ILE A 159 -11.90 5.39 11.51
C ILE A 159 -11.40 3.96 11.68
N HIS A 160 -11.85 3.03 10.85
CA HIS A 160 -11.44 1.62 10.91
C HIS A 160 -9.92 1.45 10.80
N ARG A 161 -9.28 2.22 9.91
CA ARG A 161 -7.83 2.27 9.78
C ARG A 161 -7.13 2.71 11.07
N LYS A 162 -7.63 3.76 11.71
CA LYS A 162 -7.07 4.26 12.99
C LYS A 162 -7.18 3.21 14.11
N GLU A 163 -8.28 2.49 14.18
CA GLU A 163 -8.49 1.42 15.17
C GLU A 163 -7.54 0.25 14.91
N LYS A 164 -7.39 -0.19 13.66
CA LYS A 164 -6.47 -1.26 13.28
C LYS A 164 -5.01 -0.91 13.61
N ASN A 165 -4.61 0.33 13.38
CA ASN A 165 -3.28 0.82 13.70
C ASN A 165 -3.03 0.91 15.21
N LYS A 166 -4.04 1.31 16.00
CA LYS A 166 -3.96 1.28 17.46
C LYS A 166 -3.78 -0.15 18.00
N GLN A 167 -4.49 -1.14 17.42
CA GLN A 167 -4.33 -2.54 17.80
C GLN A 167 -2.93 -3.06 17.44
N LYS A 168 -2.44 -2.81 16.20
CA LYS A 168 -1.07 -3.18 15.82
C LYS A 168 -0.01 -2.62 16.77
N ASN A 169 -0.16 -1.38 17.21
CA ASN A 169 0.77 -0.73 18.15
C ASN A 169 0.65 -1.28 19.58
N LYS A 170 -0.53 -1.72 20.01
CA LYS A 170 -0.74 -2.33 21.33
C LYS A 170 -0.07 -3.70 21.45
N TYR A 171 0.02 -4.45 20.37
CA TYR A 171 0.74 -5.75 20.31
C TYR A 171 2.26 -5.59 20.11
N LYS A 172 2.77 -4.38 19.86
CA LYS A 172 4.21 -4.04 19.90
C LYS A 172 4.67 -3.63 21.31
N GLY A 173 3.99 -4.11 22.38
CA GLY A 173 4.32 -3.86 23.78
C GLY A 173 5.77 -4.27 24.13
N PRO A 174 6.30 -3.80 25.29
CA PRO A 174 7.72 -3.88 25.60
C PRO A 174 8.21 -5.32 25.56
N LYS A 175 9.36 -5.53 24.89
CA LYS A 175 10.09 -6.80 24.91
C LYS A 175 10.25 -7.20 26.36
N SER A 176 9.69 -8.36 26.71
CA SER A 176 9.76 -8.95 28.02
C SER A 176 11.20 -8.89 28.57
N PHE A 177 11.35 -8.36 29.78
CA PHE A 177 12.50 -8.58 30.63
C PHE A 177 12.76 -10.08 30.72
N THR A 178 13.80 -10.56 30.08
CA THR A 178 14.43 -11.83 30.45
C THR A 178 15.06 -11.61 31.82
N ARG A 179 14.39 -12.10 32.88
CA ARG A 179 15.00 -12.24 34.19
C ARG A 179 16.25 -13.12 34.05
N ASN A 180 17.38 -12.54 34.33
CA ASN A 180 18.58 -13.27 34.70
C ASN A 180 18.25 -14.12 35.93
N ALA A 181 18.12 -15.42 35.73
CA ALA A 181 18.13 -16.42 36.79
C ALA A 181 19.46 -17.17 36.72
N ASP A 182 20.52 -16.46 37.06
CA ASP A 182 21.80 -17.07 37.42
C ASP A 182 22.30 -16.34 38.67
N ARG A 183 21.96 -16.96 39.82
CA ARG A 183 22.77 -16.97 41.06
C ARG A 183 21.99 -17.73 42.13
N ALA A 184 22.37 -18.97 42.32
CA ALA A 184 22.67 -19.52 43.64
C ALA A 184 22.81 -21.03 43.57
N GLN A 185 24.06 -21.45 43.88
CA GLN A 185 24.50 -22.75 44.39
C GLN A 185 24.67 -23.89 43.39
#